data_7ea3233e6554b934e32499a5e6bd1675
#
_entry.id   7ea3233e6554b934e32499a5e6bd1675
#
_cell.length_a   1.000
_cell.length_b   1.000
_cell.length_c   1.000
_cell.angle_alpha   90.00
_cell.angle_beta   90.00
_cell.angle_gamma   90.00
#
_symmetry.space_group_name_H-M   'P 1'
#
loop_
_entity.id
_entity.type
_entity.pdbx_description
1 polymer ?
#
loop_
_entity_poly.entity_id
_entity_poly.type
_entity_poly.pdbx_seq_one_letter_code
_entity_poly.pdbx_strand_id
1 'polypeptide(L)'
;MNPRDSRTSTRIVGGLFLLALLLCAAPASATVRQPEPYSMEVLVDGIPLPEYVARNTRYIEAREGCEYSIRLTNRTASRIAIALSVDGLNSIDAKTTTARDGSKWILGPYQTITLDGWQTSNSTARRFYFTTEQESYGAWLGKTSNLGVISANVFREKARRPSPVYRPSVNKSERRFGRDRSGEAPRPAARQESERQSGSASSADAPESLLEAREELSDDLAATGIGRQMDHRVRRVRFEGESRPAAVLNIRYEYHDALVRLGVLPQDYAQVEDPLARRERARGFNDSGFAPDPFQPRRR
;
A
#
# COMPACT_ATOMS: atom_id res chain seq x y z
N MET A 1 -5.22 -106.32 18.82
CA MET A 1 -4.42 -106.02 20.01
C MET A 1 -3.94 -104.57 19.89
N ASN A 2 -4.53 -103.70 20.68
CA ASN A 2 -4.16 -102.28 20.86
C ASN A 2 -2.65 -102.11 21.23
N PRO A 3 -1.99 -101.01 20.96
CA PRO A 3 -2.15 -99.84 21.77
C PRO A 3 -1.85 -98.46 21.17
N ARG A 4 -2.53 -97.56 21.71
CA ARG A 4 -2.19 -96.26 22.36
C ARG A 4 -1.64 -95.12 21.54
N ASP A 5 -2.55 -94.20 21.38
CA ASP A 5 -2.38 -92.78 21.14
C ASP A 5 -1.34 -92.16 22.06
N SER A 6 -0.51 -91.23 21.48
CA SER A 6 0.10 -90.13 22.23
C SER A 6 -0.06 -88.84 21.43
N ARG A 7 -1.04 -88.05 21.86
CA ARG A 7 -1.27 -86.67 21.38
C ARG A 7 -0.21 -85.81 21.92
N THR A 8 0.67 -85.29 21.08
CA THR A 8 1.56 -84.15 21.42
C THR A 8 0.84 -82.85 21.12
N SER A 9 0.53 -82.15 22.18
CA SER A 9 -0.10 -80.80 22.14
C SER A 9 0.96 -79.73 21.88
N THR A 10 0.98 -79.21 20.67
CA THR A 10 1.85 -78.06 20.32
C THR A 10 1.18 -76.78 20.76
N ARG A 11 1.70 -76.15 21.81
CA ARG A 11 1.31 -74.80 22.25
C ARG A 11 1.91 -73.77 21.33
N ILE A 12 1.08 -73.10 20.53
CA ILE A 12 1.45 -71.95 19.75
C ILE A 12 1.46 -70.74 20.73
N VAL A 13 2.65 -70.30 21.07
CA VAL A 13 2.84 -69.00 21.81
C VAL A 13 2.73 -67.88 20.79
N GLY A 14 1.55 -67.28 20.73
CA GLY A 14 1.31 -66.06 19.96
C GLY A 14 2.04 -64.85 20.60
N GLY A 15 3.19 -64.53 20.02
CA GLY A 15 3.89 -63.29 20.39
C GLY A 15 3.15 -62.09 19.83
N LEU A 16 2.48 -61.35 20.71
CA LEU A 16 1.84 -60.07 20.39
C LEU A 16 2.93 -59.01 20.25
N PHE A 17 3.39 -58.73 19.01
CA PHE A 17 4.25 -57.58 18.72
C PHE A 17 3.41 -56.31 18.79
N LEU A 18 3.46 -55.63 19.95
CA LEU A 18 2.90 -54.32 20.12
C LEU A 18 3.86 -53.29 19.48
N LEU A 19 3.61 -52.95 18.19
CA LEU A 19 4.34 -51.94 17.47
C LEU A 19 3.88 -50.58 18.01
N ALA A 20 4.58 -50.04 19.01
CA ALA A 20 4.37 -48.67 19.51
C ALA A 20 4.83 -47.69 18.45
N LEU A 21 3.87 -47.17 17.66
CA LEU A 21 4.07 -46.03 16.74
C LEU A 21 4.26 -44.78 17.55
N LEU A 22 5.52 -44.43 17.89
CA LEU A 22 5.86 -43.16 18.51
C LEU A 22 5.65 -42.06 17.48
N LEU A 23 4.43 -41.45 17.48
CA LEU A 23 4.14 -40.25 16.71
C LEU A 23 5.00 -39.13 17.27
N CYS A 24 6.16 -38.87 16.67
CA CYS A 24 6.97 -37.69 16.94
C CYS A 24 6.21 -36.48 16.43
N ALA A 25 5.33 -35.90 17.25
CA ALA A 25 4.74 -34.59 17.00
C ALA A 25 5.87 -33.55 17.05
N ALA A 26 6.43 -33.21 15.90
CA ALA A 26 7.33 -32.07 15.79
C ALA A 26 6.56 -30.85 16.28
N PRO A 27 7.12 -30.07 17.25
CA PRO A 27 6.47 -28.82 17.65
C PRO A 27 6.40 -27.93 16.42
N ALA A 28 5.18 -27.61 15.99
CA ALA A 28 4.95 -26.59 14.99
C ALA A 28 5.50 -25.28 15.60
N SER A 29 6.72 -24.91 15.22
CA SER A 29 7.31 -23.64 15.57
C SER A 29 6.44 -22.56 14.94
N ALA A 30 5.51 -22.02 15.72
CA ALA A 30 4.77 -20.83 15.35
C ALA A 30 5.82 -19.73 15.19
N THR A 31 6.21 -19.46 13.95
CA THR A 31 7.07 -18.34 13.62
C THR A 31 6.28 -17.09 13.99
N VAL A 32 6.56 -16.53 15.15
CA VAL A 32 6.03 -15.23 15.56
C VAL A 32 6.55 -14.23 14.53
N ARG A 33 5.69 -13.90 13.56
CA ARG A 33 6.01 -12.92 12.54
C ARG A 33 6.20 -11.59 13.27
N GLN A 34 7.42 -11.12 13.35
CA GLN A 34 7.72 -9.80 13.91
C GLN A 34 6.88 -8.77 13.18
N PRO A 35 6.20 -7.87 13.90
CA PRO A 35 5.41 -6.84 13.24
C PRO A 35 6.32 -6.01 12.34
N GLU A 36 5.87 -5.77 11.11
CA GLU A 36 6.61 -4.95 10.14
C GLU A 36 6.96 -3.59 10.75
N PRO A 37 8.20 -3.11 10.58
CA PRO A 37 8.66 -1.86 11.18
C PRO A 37 7.86 -0.64 10.70
N TYR A 38 7.27 -0.73 9.54
CA TYR A 38 6.43 0.29 8.92
C TYR A 38 5.17 -0.35 8.37
N SER A 39 4.03 0.33 8.50
CA SER A 39 2.80 -0.13 7.85
C SER A 39 2.08 1.01 7.16
N MET A 40 1.35 0.65 6.12
CA MET A 40 0.43 1.49 5.39
C MET A 40 -0.90 0.74 5.29
N GLU A 41 -1.98 1.42 5.62
CA GLU A 41 -3.36 0.91 5.56
C GLU A 41 -4.24 1.96 4.88
N VAL A 42 -5.19 1.52 4.09
CA VAL A 42 -6.22 2.38 3.50
C VAL A 42 -7.52 2.20 4.26
N LEU A 43 -8.15 3.31 4.62
CA LEU A 43 -9.35 3.31 5.46
C LEU A 43 -10.51 4.02 4.74
N VAL A 44 -11.69 3.44 4.85
CA VAL A 44 -12.97 4.10 4.51
C VAL A 44 -13.75 4.24 5.82
N ASP A 45 -14.25 5.43 6.11
CA ASP A 45 -14.95 5.76 7.38
C ASP A 45 -14.16 5.38 8.65
N GLY A 46 -12.81 5.49 8.57
CA GLY A 46 -11.92 5.12 9.67
C GLY A 46 -11.65 3.62 9.85
N ILE A 47 -12.29 2.77 9.05
CA ILE A 47 -12.15 1.31 9.09
C ILE A 47 -11.16 0.88 8.01
N PRO A 48 -10.11 0.10 8.36
CA PRO A 48 -9.18 -0.43 7.36
C PRO A 48 -9.89 -1.34 6.36
N LEU A 49 -9.60 -1.13 5.07
CA LEU A 49 -10.06 -2.02 4.03
C LEU A 49 -9.33 -3.37 4.11
N PRO A 50 -10.00 -4.49 3.83
CA PRO A 50 -9.38 -5.79 3.71
C PRO A 50 -8.27 -5.79 2.63
N GLU A 51 -7.12 -6.37 2.95
CA GLU A 51 -6.02 -6.54 1.99
C GLU A 51 -6.01 -7.97 1.47
N TYR A 52 -5.97 -8.11 0.15
CA TYR A 52 -5.85 -9.37 -0.56
C TYR A 52 -4.43 -9.49 -1.13
N VAL A 53 -3.79 -10.64 -0.94
CA VAL A 53 -2.44 -10.87 -1.48
C VAL A 53 -2.54 -11.82 -2.67
N ALA A 54 -2.17 -11.31 -3.84
CA ALA A 54 -2.09 -12.09 -5.06
C ALA A 54 -0.82 -11.70 -5.83
N ARG A 55 -0.13 -12.68 -6.42
CA ARG A 55 1.07 -12.45 -7.24
C ARG A 55 2.13 -11.59 -6.54
N ASN A 56 2.32 -11.81 -5.24
CA ASN A 56 3.24 -11.02 -4.39
C ASN A 56 2.92 -9.51 -4.34
N THR A 57 1.68 -9.14 -4.60
CA THR A 57 1.17 -7.76 -4.56
C THR A 57 -0.02 -7.68 -3.61
N ARG A 58 -0.14 -6.60 -2.87
CA ARG A 58 -1.29 -6.31 -2.00
C ARG A 58 -2.32 -5.53 -2.79
N TYR A 59 -3.58 -5.96 -2.69
CA TYR A 59 -4.74 -5.32 -3.31
C TYR A 59 -5.77 -4.98 -2.25
N ILE A 60 -6.53 -3.93 -2.50
CA ILE A 60 -7.75 -3.58 -1.77
C ILE A 60 -8.88 -3.35 -2.77
N GLU A 61 -10.11 -3.56 -2.33
CA GLU A 61 -11.29 -3.25 -3.10
C GLU A 61 -11.67 -1.78 -2.92
N ALA A 62 -11.66 -1.04 -4.02
CA ALA A 62 -12.13 0.35 -4.06
C ALA A 62 -13.65 0.39 -4.04
N ARG A 63 -14.21 1.41 -3.37
CA ARG A 63 -15.65 1.66 -3.34
C ARG A 63 -15.91 3.00 -4.01
N GLU A 64 -16.51 2.97 -5.18
CA GLU A 64 -16.78 4.16 -5.98
C GLU A 64 -17.47 5.25 -5.17
N GLY A 65 -17.04 6.49 -5.35
CA GLY A 65 -17.56 7.67 -4.67
C GLY A 65 -17.19 7.78 -3.19
N CYS A 66 -16.62 6.74 -2.55
CA CYS A 66 -16.25 6.78 -1.14
C CYS A 66 -14.97 7.58 -0.90
N GLU A 67 -15.01 8.50 0.08
CA GLU A 67 -13.80 9.14 0.59
C GLU A 67 -12.97 8.11 1.36
N TYR A 68 -11.64 8.22 1.25
CA TYR A 68 -10.74 7.34 1.96
C TYR A 68 -9.56 8.10 2.58
N SER A 69 -8.87 7.47 3.48
CA SER A 69 -7.65 7.98 4.10
C SER A 69 -6.56 6.92 4.14
N ILE A 70 -5.31 7.37 4.25
CA ILE A 70 -4.12 6.52 4.30
C ILE A 70 -3.48 6.67 5.68
N ARG A 71 -3.44 5.58 6.44
CA ARG A 71 -2.76 5.52 7.73
C ARG A 71 -1.36 4.98 7.56
N LEU A 72 -0.37 5.75 8.03
CA LEU A 72 1.05 5.40 8.01
C LEU A 72 1.55 5.26 9.43
N THR A 73 2.20 4.16 9.74
CA THR A 73 2.73 3.88 11.09
C THR A 73 4.22 3.60 11.05
N ASN A 74 4.96 4.29 11.92
CA ASN A 74 6.37 4.04 12.22
C ASN A 74 6.46 3.29 13.57
N ARG A 75 6.81 2.01 13.55
CA ARG A 75 7.00 1.21 14.76
C ARG A 75 8.45 1.17 15.25
N THR A 76 9.30 2.04 14.72
CA THR A 76 10.73 2.10 15.09
C THR A 76 11.02 3.25 16.04
N ALA A 77 12.15 3.15 16.74
CA ALA A 77 12.67 4.20 17.62
C ALA A 77 13.31 5.39 16.86
N SER A 78 13.31 5.38 15.53
CA SER A 78 13.97 6.39 14.71
C SER A 78 12.94 7.26 13.98
N ARG A 79 13.28 8.53 13.73
CA ARG A 79 12.50 9.38 12.81
C ARG A 79 12.64 8.84 11.39
N ILE A 80 11.54 8.92 10.65
CA ILE A 80 11.49 8.54 9.24
C ILE A 80 10.85 9.63 8.39
N ALA A 81 11.15 9.61 7.11
CA ALA A 81 10.46 10.39 6.09
C ALA A 81 9.78 9.43 5.10
N ILE A 82 8.54 9.71 4.75
CA ILE A 82 7.75 8.90 3.81
C ILE A 82 7.40 9.75 2.59
N ALA A 83 7.89 9.36 1.43
CA ALA A 83 7.38 9.85 0.15
C ALA A 83 6.14 9.03 -0.21
N LEU A 84 4.96 9.62 -0.01
CA LEU A 84 3.68 9.01 -0.34
C LEU A 84 3.23 9.48 -1.72
N SER A 85 2.94 8.54 -2.60
CA SER A 85 2.27 8.79 -3.87
C SER A 85 0.97 8.03 -3.99
N VAL A 86 0.01 8.66 -4.62
CA VAL A 86 -1.28 8.09 -5.01
C VAL A 86 -1.37 8.29 -6.52
N ASP A 87 -1.66 7.25 -7.26
CA ASP A 87 -1.73 7.31 -8.73
C ASP A 87 -0.47 7.92 -9.39
N GLY A 88 0.70 7.62 -8.80
CA GLY A 88 1.97 8.18 -9.26
C GLY A 88 2.20 9.66 -8.92
N LEU A 89 1.25 10.32 -8.27
CA LEU A 89 1.33 11.72 -7.86
C LEU A 89 1.71 11.82 -6.38
N ASN A 90 2.68 12.65 -6.05
CA ASN A 90 3.03 12.91 -4.65
C ASN A 90 1.87 13.59 -3.92
N SER A 91 1.48 13.07 -2.76
CA SER A 91 0.32 13.56 -1.99
C SER A 91 0.47 14.99 -1.44
N ILE A 92 1.68 15.57 -1.47
CA ILE A 92 1.95 16.92 -0.98
C ILE A 92 1.90 17.97 -2.10
N ASP A 93 2.45 17.66 -3.29
CA ASP A 93 2.64 18.65 -4.36
C ASP A 93 2.16 18.17 -5.74
N ALA A 94 1.51 17.02 -5.81
CA ALA A 94 0.99 16.38 -7.03
C ALA A 94 2.01 16.23 -8.18
N LYS A 95 3.32 16.21 -7.85
CA LYS A 95 4.38 16.05 -8.83
C LYS A 95 4.71 14.58 -9.05
N THR A 96 5.07 14.24 -10.28
CA THR A 96 5.66 12.96 -10.65
C THR A 96 7.18 13.01 -10.51
N THR A 97 7.67 13.01 -9.27
CA THR A 97 9.11 13.02 -8.97
C THR A 97 9.54 11.66 -8.42
N THR A 98 10.85 11.42 -8.39
CA THR A 98 11.37 10.23 -7.72
C THR A 98 11.05 10.30 -6.22
N ALA A 99 10.89 9.16 -5.57
CA ALA A 99 10.65 9.11 -4.13
C ALA A 99 11.77 9.80 -3.31
N ARG A 100 13.00 9.78 -3.86
CA ARG A 100 14.16 10.43 -3.25
C ARG A 100 14.03 11.95 -3.22
N ASP A 101 13.56 12.54 -4.31
CA ASP A 101 13.57 13.99 -4.52
C ASP A 101 12.22 14.63 -4.19
N GLY A 102 11.15 13.83 -4.13
CA GLY A 102 9.79 14.25 -3.81
C GLY A 102 9.64 14.75 -2.38
N SER A 103 8.59 15.52 -2.15
CA SER A 103 8.15 15.97 -0.83
C SER A 103 7.81 14.77 0.07
N LYS A 104 8.07 14.89 1.38
CA LYS A 104 7.94 13.77 2.31
C LYS A 104 7.22 14.16 3.58
N TRP A 105 6.43 13.24 4.10
CA TRP A 105 5.85 13.28 5.43
C TRP A 105 6.87 12.79 6.46
N ILE A 106 7.02 13.52 7.56
CA ILE A 106 7.97 13.14 8.61
C ILE A 106 7.21 12.56 9.79
N LEU A 107 7.58 11.35 10.18
CA LEU A 107 7.05 10.66 11.36
C LEU A 107 8.14 10.52 12.40
N GLY A 108 7.81 10.87 13.64
CA GLY A 108 8.64 10.60 14.81
C GLY A 108 8.71 9.09 15.13
N PRO A 109 9.53 8.73 16.13
CA PRO A 109 9.52 7.38 16.67
C PRO A 109 8.12 6.97 17.15
N TYR A 110 7.71 5.75 16.81
CA TYR A 110 6.44 5.14 17.21
C TYR A 110 5.19 5.99 16.89
N GLN A 111 5.28 6.86 15.91
CA GLN A 111 4.20 7.74 15.49
C GLN A 111 3.36 7.10 14.39
N THR A 112 2.05 7.35 14.47
CA THR A 112 1.07 7.09 13.41
C THR A 112 0.49 8.41 12.94
N ILE A 113 0.31 8.56 11.63
CA ILE A 113 -0.41 9.67 11.02
C ILE A 113 -1.47 9.14 10.07
N THR A 114 -2.54 9.89 9.90
CA THR A 114 -3.56 9.63 8.90
C THR A 114 -3.59 10.80 7.92
N LEU A 115 -3.55 10.49 6.65
CA LEU A 115 -3.57 11.44 5.54
C LEU A 115 -4.86 11.25 4.77
N ASP A 116 -5.69 12.28 4.79
CA ASP A 116 -7.05 12.19 4.26
C ASP A 116 -7.18 12.78 2.84
N GLY A 117 -6.10 13.27 2.26
CA GLY A 117 -6.20 13.93 0.95
C GLY A 117 -4.89 14.55 0.43
N TRP A 118 -5.04 15.21 -0.70
CA TRP A 118 -4.02 15.99 -1.37
C TRP A 118 -3.74 17.29 -0.60
N GLN A 119 -2.49 17.54 -0.23
CA GLN A 119 -2.13 18.81 0.41
C GLN A 119 -2.12 19.95 -0.62
N THR A 120 -2.96 20.95 -0.43
CA THR A 120 -3.08 22.09 -1.36
C THR A 120 -2.39 23.34 -0.86
N SER A 121 -2.23 23.49 0.46
CA SER A 121 -1.49 24.59 1.09
C SER A 121 -0.92 24.14 2.44
N ASN A 122 -0.31 25.07 3.21
CA ASN A 122 0.15 24.75 4.57
C ASN A 122 -0.99 24.52 5.58
N SER A 123 -2.22 24.84 5.22
CA SER A 123 -3.39 24.78 6.12
C SER A 123 -4.56 23.98 5.55
N THR A 124 -4.56 23.65 4.28
CA THR A 124 -5.68 23.01 3.60
C THR A 124 -5.26 21.80 2.80
N ALA A 125 -6.14 20.82 2.74
CA ALA A 125 -6.06 19.66 1.87
C ALA A 125 -7.40 19.43 1.18
N ARG A 126 -7.42 18.54 0.17
CA ARG A 126 -8.63 18.05 -0.48
C ARG A 126 -8.69 16.55 -0.36
N ARG A 127 -9.86 16.03 0.01
CA ARG A 127 -10.09 14.63 0.29
C ARG A 127 -9.71 13.73 -0.89
N PHE A 128 -9.15 12.56 -0.57
CA PHE A 128 -9.10 11.45 -1.51
C PHE A 128 -10.48 10.82 -1.60
N TYR A 129 -10.90 10.42 -2.80
CA TYR A 129 -12.05 9.56 -2.99
C TYR A 129 -11.81 8.64 -4.18
N PHE A 130 -12.41 7.46 -4.16
CA PHE A 130 -12.34 6.52 -5.27
C PHE A 130 -13.28 6.97 -6.39
N THR A 131 -12.77 6.97 -7.60
CA THR A 131 -13.51 7.35 -8.81
C THR A 131 -12.98 6.58 -10.00
N THR A 132 -13.56 6.79 -11.17
CA THR A 132 -13.10 6.22 -12.43
C THR A 132 -11.79 6.86 -12.90
N GLU A 133 -11.10 6.20 -13.83
CA GLU A 133 -9.88 6.74 -14.43
C GLU A 133 -10.14 8.11 -15.08
N GLN A 134 -11.26 8.28 -15.81
CA GLN A 134 -11.59 9.52 -16.51
C GLN A 134 -11.83 10.71 -15.56
N GLU A 135 -12.46 10.48 -14.41
CA GLU A 135 -12.76 11.50 -13.42
C GLU A 135 -11.64 11.72 -12.39
N SER A 136 -10.52 11.03 -12.57
CA SER A 136 -9.41 11.08 -11.60
C SER A 136 -8.67 12.40 -11.63
N TYR A 137 -8.02 12.72 -10.50
CA TYR A 137 -7.12 13.86 -10.43
C TYR A 137 -5.91 13.69 -11.37
N GLY A 138 -5.49 12.44 -11.60
CA GLY A 138 -4.46 12.10 -12.58
C GLY A 138 -4.88 12.46 -14.00
N ALA A 139 -6.11 12.13 -14.41
CA ALA A 139 -6.66 12.49 -15.73
C ALA A 139 -6.75 14.00 -15.91
N TRP A 140 -7.24 14.73 -14.89
CA TRP A 140 -7.28 16.20 -14.92
C TRP A 140 -5.88 16.83 -15.11
N LEU A 141 -4.84 16.22 -14.57
CA LEU A 141 -3.44 16.65 -14.73
C LEU A 141 -2.78 16.12 -16.01
N GLY A 142 -3.45 15.28 -16.81
CA GLY A 142 -2.87 14.58 -17.96
C GLY A 142 -1.80 13.53 -17.58
N LYS A 143 -1.93 12.88 -16.41
CA LYS A 143 -0.96 11.94 -15.83
C LYS A 143 -1.63 10.64 -15.42
N THR A 144 -1.92 9.77 -16.39
CA THR A 144 -2.70 8.54 -16.19
C THR A 144 -1.87 7.24 -16.17
N SER A 145 -0.54 7.33 -16.34
CA SER A 145 0.31 6.13 -16.50
C SER A 145 0.47 5.25 -15.25
N ASN A 146 0.10 5.74 -14.06
CA ASN A 146 0.32 5.05 -12.78
C ASN A 146 -0.93 5.05 -11.89
N LEU A 147 -2.11 4.98 -12.47
CA LEU A 147 -3.37 4.92 -11.73
C LEU A 147 -3.54 3.59 -10.99
N GLY A 148 -4.41 3.54 -9.98
CA GLY A 148 -4.71 2.36 -9.20
C GLY A 148 -3.60 1.91 -8.23
N VAL A 149 -2.65 2.78 -7.87
CA VAL A 149 -1.53 2.42 -6.99
C VAL A 149 -1.29 3.48 -5.91
N ILE A 150 -1.20 3.03 -4.67
CA ILE A 150 -0.70 3.82 -3.53
C ILE A 150 0.68 3.28 -3.16
N SER A 151 1.69 4.16 -3.12
CA SER A 151 3.08 3.79 -2.81
C SER A 151 3.66 4.68 -1.72
N ALA A 152 4.25 4.07 -0.70
CA ALA A 152 4.96 4.75 0.38
C ALA A 152 6.41 4.29 0.44
N ASN A 153 7.33 5.20 0.12
CA ASN A 153 8.76 4.98 0.18
C ASN A 153 9.31 5.57 1.48
N VAL A 154 9.82 4.72 2.36
CA VAL A 154 10.26 5.07 3.72
C VAL A 154 11.77 5.30 3.74
N PHE A 155 12.19 6.44 4.23
CA PHE A 155 13.61 6.81 4.40
C PHE A 155 13.91 7.01 5.88
N ARG A 156 14.98 6.40 6.38
CA ARG A 156 15.47 6.65 7.76
C ARG A 156 16.21 7.98 7.82
N GLU A 157 16.18 8.64 8.97
CA GLU A 157 17.03 9.78 9.23
C GLU A 157 18.49 9.31 9.36
N LYS A 158 19.41 10.02 8.72
CA LYS A 158 20.84 9.76 8.86
C LYS A 158 21.25 9.95 10.32
N ALA A 159 21.98 8.99 10.86
CA ALA A 159 22.58 9.16 12.17
C ALA A 159 23.49 10.40 12.15
N ARG A 160 23.22 11.35 13.04
CA ARG A 160 24.13 12.48 13.24
C ARG A 160 25.43 11.90 13.80
N ARG A 161 26.50 11.97 13.01
CA ARG A 161 27.82 11.74 13.58
C ARG A 161 28.04 12.81 14.64
N PRO A 162 28.33 12.48 15.89
CA PRO A 162 28.75 13.48 16.87
C PRO A 162 29.92 14.21 16.27
N SER A 163 29.80 15.54 16.17
CA SER A 163 30.93 16.37 15.76
C SER A 163 32.09 16.04 16.73
N PRO A 164 33.29 15.78 16.21
CA PRO A 164 34.42 15.57 17.11
C PRO A 164 34.51 16.79 18.02
N VAL A 165 34.44 16.55 19.33
CA VAL A 165 34.64 17.59 20.30
C VAL A 165 36.07 18.04 20.09
N TYR A 166 36.26 19.21 19.44
CA TYR A 166 37.57 19.86 19.34
C TYR A 166 37.99 20.20 20.76
N ARG A 167 38.83 19.32 21.35
CA ARG A 167 39.58 19.68 22.52
C ARG A 167 40.72 20.57 22.03
N PRO A 168 40.72 21.87 22.39
CA PRO A 168 41.85 22.71 22.05
C PRO A 168 43.12 22.05 22.69
N SER A 169 43.99 21.54 21.86
CA SER A 169 45.31 21.21 22.32
C SER A 169 46.00 22.49 22.73
N VAL A 170 46.24 22.63 24.01
CA VAL A 170 47.10 23.70 24.53
C VAL A 170 48.50 23.39 24.06
N ASN A 171 48.84 23.79 22.85
CA ASN A 171 50.22 23.82 22.39
C ASN A 171 50.78 25.20 22.68
N LYS A 172 51.66 25.19 23.64
CA LYS A 172 52.58 26.22 24.03
C LYS A 172 53.39 26.68 22.81
N SER A 173 53.20 27.95 22.51
CA SER A 173 54.05 28.87 21.73
C SER A 173 55.29 28.31 21.03
N GLU A 174 55.35 28.57 19.72
CA GLU A 174 56.56 29.20 19.16
C GLU A 174 56.21 30.06 17.97
N ARG A 175 56.54 31.33 18.08
CA ARG A 175 56.47 32.36 17.06
C ARG A 175 57.43 32.03 15.93
N ARG A 176 56.97 32.05 14.67
CA ARG A 176 57.80 32.41 13.53
C ARG A 176 57.01 33.23 12.53
N PHE A 177 57.51 34.41 12.37
CA PHE A 177 57.20 35.35 11.28
C PHE A 177 57.55 34.74 9.91
N GLY A 178 56.75 35.09 8.90
CA GLY A 178 57.30 35.00 7.57
C GLY A 178 56.32 34.81 6.42
N ARG A 179 55.96 35.85 5.81
CA ARG A 179 55.87 36.09 4.35
C ARG A 179 54.57 35.78 3.58
N ASP A 180 54.06 36.88 3.11
CA ASP A 180 53.16 37.06 1.94
C ASP A 180 53.45 36.15 0.75
N ARG A 181 52.39 35.64 0.16
CA ARG A 181 52.26 35.62 -1.32
C ARG A 181 50.76 35.54 -1.72
N SER A 182 50.36 36.59 -2.39
CA SER A 182 49.21 36.75 -3.28
C SER A 182 49.21 35.71 -4.39
N GLY A 183 48.04 35.24 -4.78
CA GLY A 183 47.81 34.37 -5.95
C GLY A 183 46.34 34.06 -6.13
N GLU A 184 45.62 34.93 -6.75
CA GLU A 184 44.89 34.80 -8.01
C GLU A 184 43.84 33.67 -8.09
N ALA A 185 42.57 34.14 -8.15
CA ALA A 185 41.39 33.32 -8.47
C ALA A 185 41.29 33.05 -9.99
N PRO A 186 40.80 31.91 -10.42
CA PRO A 186 40.28 31.75 -11.76
C PRO A 186 38.73 31.84 -11.77
N ARG A 187 38.25 32.60 -12.73
CA ARG A 187 36.85 32.83 -13.09
C ARG A 187 36.22 31.59 -13.77
N PRO A 188 34.87 31.49 -13.78
CA PRO A 188 34.15 30.36 -14.32
C PRO A 188 33.98 30.42 -15.83
N ALA A 189 34.08 29.27 -16.47
CA ALA A 189 33.81 29.09 -17.89
C ALA A 189 32.35 28.73 -18.15
N ALA A 190 31.87 29.20 -19.26
CA ALA A 190 30.52 29.31 -19.75
C ALA A 190 29.80 27.99 -20.06
N ARG A 191 28.51 28.09 -19.81
CA ARG A 191 27.33 27.49 -20.43
C ARG A 191 27.48 27.05 -21.88
N GLN A 192 27.09 25.81 -22.16
CA GLN A 192 26.60 25.41 -23.50
C GLN A 192 25.20 24.81 -23.32
N GLU A 193 24.24 25.52 -23.84
CA GLU A 193 22.90 25.06 -24.17
C GLU A 193 22.98 24.11 -25.37
N SER A 194 22.36 22.96 -25.27
CA SER A 194 22.00 22.17 -26.44
C SER A 194 20.52 21.94 -26.45
N GLU A 195 19.84 22.68 -27.27
CA GLU A 195 18.49 22.45 -27.75
C GLU A 195 18.45 21.08 -28.44
N ARG A 196 17.50 20.22 -28.01
CA ARG A 196 17.06 19.11 -28.83
C ARG A 196 15.58 19.22 -29.07
N GLN A 197 15.27 19.42 -30.31
CA GLN A 197 13.98 19.46 -30.96
C GLN A 197 13.12 18.25 -30.60
N SER A 198 11.88 18.56 -30.22
CA SER A 198 10.78 17.61 -30.13
C SER A 198 10.33 17.20 -31.54
N GLY A 199 10.50 15.94 -31.85
CA GLY A 199 9.82 15.31 -32.98
C GLY A 199 8.39 14.97 -32.59
N SER A 200 7.44 15.62 -33.24
CA SER A 200 6.03 15.25 -33.22
C SER A 200 5.84 13.96 -34.01
N ALA A 201 5.47 12.88 -33.32
CA ALA A 201 4.95 11.68 -33.95
C ALA A 201 3.43 11.86 -34.14
N SER A 202 3.00 11.85 -35.39
CA SER A 202 1.61 11.88 -35.79
C SER A 202 0.86 10.65 -35.24
N SER A 203 -0.23 10.90 -34.57
CA SER A 203 -1.23 9.90 -34.22
C SER A 203 -1.81 9.28 -35.48
N ALA A 204 -1.57 7.99 -35.67
CA ALA A 204 -2.31 7.19 -36.63
C ALA A 204 -3.74 6.99 -36.12
N ASP A 205 -4.73 7.24 -36.99
CA ASP A 205 -6.14 7.02 -36.76
C ASP A 205 -6.39 5.57 -36.31
N ALA A 206 -6.70 5.39 -35.03
CA ALA A 206 -7.27 4.15 -34.54
C ALA A 206 -8.75 4.11 -34.90
N PRO A 207 -9.32 2.96 -35.33
CA PRO A 207 -10.72 2.86 -35.64
C PRO A 207 -11.60 3.20 -34.42
N GLU A 208 -12.67 3.98 -34.69
CA GLU A 208 -13.58 4.55 -33.69
C GLU A 208 -14.13 3.49 -32.70
N SER A 209 -14.36 2.27 -33.17
CA SER A 209 -14.80 1.13 -32.34
C SER A 209 -13.76 0.69 -31.29
N LEU A 210 -12.46 0.92 -31.53
CA LEU A 210 -11.42 0.64 -30.54
C LEU A 210 -11.30 1.76 -29.50
N LEU A 211 -11.69 2.98 -29.85
CA LEU A 211 -11.75 4.10 -28.93
C LEU A 211 -12.93 3.95 -27.96
N GLU A 212 -14.13 3.62 -28.48
CA GLU A 212 -15.31 3.33 -27.65
C GLU A 212 -15.07 2.17 -26.68
N ALA A 213 -14.51 1.04 -27.16
CA ALA A 213 -14.18 -0.09 -26.30
C ALA A 213 -13.08 0.24 -25.27
N ARG A 214 -12.19 1.18 -25.57
CA ARG A 214 -11.16 1.65 -24.63
C ARG A 214 -11.73 2.62 -23.60
N GLU A 215 -12.70 3.45 -23.98
CA GLU A 215 -13.42 4.33 -23.07
C GLU A 215 -14.28 3.50 -22.10
N GLU A 216 -15.08 2.53 -22.57
CA GLU A 216 -15.86 1.64 -21.70
C GLU A 216 -14.96 0.85 -20.72
N LEU A 217 -13.77 0.40 -21.13
CA LEU A 217 -12.83 -0.29 -20.26
C LEU A 217 -12.18 0.63 -19.23
N SER A 218 -12.04 1.92 -19.52
CA SER A 218 -11.45 2.89 -18.59
C SER A 218 -12.42 3.32 -17.49
N ASP A 219 -13.73 3.32 -17.77
CA ASP A 219 -14.77 3.64 -16.79
C ASP A 219 -14.91 2.56 -15.71
N ASP A 220 -14.47 1.34 -16.00
CA ASP A 220 -14.47 0.20 -15.09
C ASP A 220 -13.26 0.13 -14.15
N LEU A 221 -12.26 1.02 -14.31
CA LEU A 221 -11.01 0.99 -13.54
C LEU A 221 -10.99 2.06 -12.46
N ALA A 222 -10.52 1.68 -11.28
CA ALA A 222 -10.47 2.58 -10.14
C ALA A 222 -9.27 3.53 -10.18
N ALA A 223 -9.52 4.78 -9.84
CA ALA A 223 -8.51 5.82 -9.66
C ALA A 223 -8.88 6.73 -8.47
N THR A 224 -8.04 7.73 -8.18
CA THR A 224 -8.27 8.68 -7.08
C THR A 224 -8.61 10.06 -7.61
N GLY A 225 -9.73 10.58 -7.14
CA GLY A 225 -10.19 11.94 -7.38
C GLY A 225 -9.65 12.95 -6.37
N ILE A 226 -10.00 14.23 -6.61
CA ILE A 226 -9.72 15.34 -5.70
C ILE A 226 -11.04 15.90 -5.18
N GLY A 227 -11.38 15.54 -3.93
CA GLY A 227 -12.66 15.79 -3.33
C GLY A 227 -12.80 17.16 -2.67
N ARG A 228 -13.69 17.25 -1.70
CA ARG A 228 -13.97 18.47 -0.93
C ARG A 228 -12.76 18.96 -0.16
N GLN A 229 -12.72 20.27 0.06
CA GLN A 229 -11.67 20.89 0.88
C GLN A 229 -11.86 20.58 2.36
N MET A 230 -10.74 20.44 3.06
CA MET A 230 -10.69 20.25 4.52
C MET A 230 -9.50 21.02 5.12
N ASP A 231 -9.59 21.32 6.41
CA ASP A 231 -8.47 21.89 7.16
C ASP A 231 -7.44 20.80 7.47
N HIS A 232 -6.21 21.02 7.07
CA HIS A 232 -5.08 20.14 7.37
C HIS A 232 -3.81 20.97 7.49
N ARG A 233 -3.39 21.25 8.73
CA ARG A 233 -2.23 22.10 9.00
C ARG A 233 -0.94 21.29 9.00
N VAL A 234 0.01 21.75 8.20
CA VAL A 234 1.35 21.16 8.08
C VAL A 234 2.41 22.22 8.30
N ARG A 235 3.59 21.79 8.75
CA ARG A 235 4.77 22.62 8.88
C ARG A 235 5.97 21.99 8.21
N ARG A 236 6.84 22.79 7.64
CA ARG A 236 8.11 22.30 7.10
C ARG A 236 9.10 22.05 8.25
N VAL A 237 9.77 20.92 8.21
CA VAL A 237 10.81 20.54 9.17
C VAL A 237 12.06 20.10 8.41
N ARG A 238 13.24 20.31 9.00
CA ARG A 238 14.49 19.80 8.43
C ARG A 238 14.60 18.31 8.69
N PHE A 239 14.97 17.57 7.66
CA PHE A 239 15.19 16.12 7.71
C PHE A 239 16.31 15.76 6.74
N GLU A 240 17.28 14.99 7.22
CA GLU A 240 18.37 14.45 6.39
C GLU A 240 18.17 12.93 6.30
N GLY A 241 17.59 12.47 5.19
CA GLY A 241 17.32 11.07 4.94
C GLY A 241 18.51 10.32 4.35
N GLU A 242 18.49 9.00 4.53
CA GLU A 242 19.35 8.09 3.77
C GLU A 242 19.07 8.22 2.26
N SER A 243 20.04 7.87 1.42
CA SER A 243 19.91 7.98 -0.04
C SER A 243 19.02 6.89 -0.65
N ARG A 244 18.87 5.76 0.02
CA ARG A 244 18.02 4.62 -0.40
C ARG A 244 16.86 4.47 0.55
N PRO A 245 15.68 4.08 0.05
CA PRO A 245 14.56 3.78 0.93
C PRO A 245 14.88 2.54 1.79
N ALA A 246 14.50 2.59 3.05
CA ALA A 246 14.59 1.46 3.99
C ALA A 246 13.47 0.44 3.76
N ALA A 247 12.33 0.90 3.22
CA ALA A 247 11.20 0.06 2.81
C ALA A 247 10.39 0.74 1.71
N VAL A 248 9.74 -0.07 0.89
CA VAL A 248 8.76 0.36 -0.12
C VAL A 248 7.48 -0.43 0.15
N LEU A 249 6.40 0.28 0.42
CA LEU A 249 5.09 -0.29 0.68
C LEU A 249 4.19 0.09 -0.49
N ASN A 250 3.62 -0.91 -1.16
CA ASN A 250 2.72 -0.71 -2.28
C ASN A 250 1.40 -1.41 -2.00
N ILE A 251 0.30 -0.74 -2.32
CA ILE A 251 -1.05 -1.29 -2.35
C ILE A 251 -1.64 -0.92 -3.71
N ARG A 252 -2.20 -1.90 -4.41
CA ARG A 252 -3.03 -1.67 -5.59
C ARG A 252 -4.48 -1.64 -5.17
N TYR A 253 -5.27 -0.84 -5.84
CA TYR A 253 -6.70 -0.80 -5.58
C TYR A 253 -7.46 -0.82 -6.91
N GLU A 254 -8.55 -1.56 -6.90
CA GLU A 254 -9.44 -1.70 -8.06
C GLU A 254 -10.86 -1.95 -7.58
N TYR A 255 -11.83 -1.75 -8.45
CA TYR A 255 -13.20 -2.14 -8.21
C TYR A 255 -13.36 -3.66 -8.19
N HIS A 256 -14.44 -4.13 -7.58
CA HIS A 256 -14.73 -5.54 -7.38
C HIS A 256 -14.55 -6.37 -8.66
N ASP A 257 -15.22 -5.97 -9.74
CA ASP A 257 -15.21 -6.70 -11.00
C ASP A 257 -13.82 -6.78 -11.64
N ALA A 258 -13.03 -5.71 -11.52
CA ALA A 258 -11.65 -5.71 -11.97
C ALA A 258 -10.78 -6.65 -11.11
N LEU A 259 -10.98 -6.72 -9.79
CA LEU A 259 -10.28 -7.66 -8.91
C LEU A 259 -10.65 -9.12 -9.21
N VAL A 260 -11.91 -9.39 -9.55
CA VAL A 260 -12.35 -10.71 -10.00
C VAL A 260 -11.71 -11.06 -11.34
N ARG A 261 -11.74 -10.17 -12.33
CA ARG A 261 -11.05 -10.36 -13.63
C ARG A 261 -9.54 -10.59 -13.46
N LEU A 262 -8.91 -9.92 -12.51
CA LEU A 262 -7.51 -10.13 -12.14
C LEU A 262 -7.27 -11.44 -11.39
N GLY A 263 -8.32 -12.16 -10.95
CA GLY A 263 -8.20 -13.37 -10.14
C GLY A 263 -7.64 -13.11 -8.74
N VAL A 264 -7.84 -11.90 -8.22
CA VAL A 264 -7.51 -11.51 -6.84
C VAL A 264 -8.64 -11.93 -5.91
N LEU A 265 -9.89 -11.66 -6.32
CA LEU A 265 -11.09 -12.14 -5.66
C LEU A 265 -11.61 -13.39 -6.38
N PRO A 266 -12.18 -14.35 -5.63
CA PRO A 266 -12.85 -15.48 -6.26
C PRO A 266 -14.03 -14.97 -7.09
N GLN A 267 -14.27 -15.61 -8.23
CA GLN A 267 -15.56 -15.45 -8.86
C GLN A 267 -16.58 -16.06 -7.91
N ASP A 268 -17.42 -15.22 -7.33
CA ASP A 268 -18.56 -15.71 -6.57
C ASP A 268 -19.53 -16.38 -7.53
N TYR A 269 -19.31 -17.69 -7.77
CA TYR A 269 -20.34 -18.58 -8.30
C TYR A 269 -21.41 -18.90 -7.21
N ALA A 270 -21.36 -18.26 -6.06
CA ALA A 270 -22.54 -18.19 -5.22
C ALA A 270 -23.63 -17.61 -6.12
N GLN A 271 -24.66 -18.40 -6.35
CA GLN A 271 -25.90 -17.99 -6.97
C GLN A 271 -26.47 -16.83 -6.14
N VAL A 272 -25.83 -15.67 -6.26
CA VAL A 272 -26.53 -14.43 -5.97
C VAL A 272 -27.63 -14.44 -7.01
N GLU A 273 -28.83 -14.83 -6.56
CA GLU A 273 -30.02 -14.65 -7.40
C GLU A 273 -29.91 -13.25 -7.96
N ASP A 274 -29.70 -13.16 -9.25
CA ASP A 274 -29.65 -11.89 -9.97
C ASP A 274 -30.75 -11.00 -9.39
N PRO A 275 -30.41 -9.84 -8.80
CA PRO A 275 -31.42 -8.99 -8.19
C PRO A 275 -32.55 -8.64 -9.16
N LEU A 276 -32.27 -8.57 -10.47
CA LEU A 276 -33.25 -8.34 -11.51
C LEU A 276 -34.12 -9.58 -11.71
N ALA A 277 -33.56 -10.78 -11.82
CA ALA A 277 -34.31 -12.02 -11.90
C ALA A 277 -35.18 -12.27 -10.66
N ARG A 278 -34.72 -11.85 -9.47
CA ARG A 278 -35.53 -11.86 -8.26
C ARG A 278 -36.69 -10.88 -8.36
N ARG A 279 -36.48 -9.66 -8.90
CA ARG A 279 -37.54 -8.67 -9.11
C ARG A 279 -38.54 -9.10 -10.18
N GLU A 280 -38.09 -9.72 -11.26
CA GLU A 280 -38.97 -10.28 -12.29
C GLU A 280 -39.90 -11.39 -11.74
N ARG A 281 -39.42 -12.19 -10.80
CA ARG A 281 -40.17 -13.24 -10.11
C ARG A 281 -41.01 -12.72 -8.95
N ALA A 282 -40.89 -11.43 -8.58
CA ALA A 282 -41.65 -10.85 -7.46
C ALA A 282 -43.13 -10.88 -7.72
N ARG A 283 -43.91 -11.40 -6.78
CA ARG A 283 -45.40 -11.43 -6.85
C ARG A 283 -45.96 -10.39 -5.92
N GLY A 284 -46.99 -9.68 -6.33
CA GLY A 284 -47.50 -8.51 -5.65
C GLY A 284 -48.15 -8.79 -4.28
N PHE A 285 -48.77 -9.95 -4.07
CA PHE A 285 -49.46 -10.29 -2.83
C PHE A 285 -49.29 -11.78 -2.53
N ASN A 286 -48.66 -12.12 -1.41
CA ASN A 286 -48.54 -13.49 -0.94
C ASN A 286 -49.19 -13.73 0.42
N ASP A 287 -49.53 -12.67 1.18
CA ASP A 287 -50.06 -12.74 2.53
C ASP A 287 -51.27 -11.87 2.75
N SER A 288 -52.11 -12.30 3.68
CA SER A 288 -53.38 -11.62 4.09
C SER A 288 -53.28 -10.92 5.45
N GLY A 289 -52.07 -10.67 5.94
CA GLY A 289 -51.84 -10.05 7.24
C GLY A 289 -51.59 -8.54 7.22
N PHE A 290 -51.53 -7.93 8.38
CA PHE A 290 -51.06 -6.55 8.53
C PHE A 290 -49.56 -6.47 8.44
N ALA A 291 -49.02 -5.33 7.98
CA ALA A 291 -47.58 -5.09 7.92
C ALA A 291 -46.95 -5.19 9.33
N PRO A 292 -45.91 -6.02 9.53
CA PRO A 292 -45.22 -6.12 10.81
C PRO A 292 -44.47 -4.83 11.11
N ASP A 293 -44.56 -4.35 12.34
CA ASP A 293 -43.79 -3.20 12.83
C ASP A 293 -42.34 -3.63 13.12
N PRO A 294 -41.33 -3.10 12.42
CA PRO A 294 -39.92 -3.47 12.62
C PRO A 294 -39.39 -3.01 13.98
N PHE A 295 -40.07 -2.07 14.65
CA PHE A 295 -39.64 -1.52 15.94
C PHE A 295 -40.28 -2.23 17.14
N GLN A 296 -41.19 -3.17 16.91
CA GLN A 296 -41.75 -3.99 18.00
C GLN A 296 -40.93 -5.28 18.18
N PRO A 297 -40.64 -5.68 19.43
CA PRO A 297 -39.96 -6.95 19.66
C PRO A 297 -40.83 -8.11 19.16
N ARG A 298 -40.26 -8.97 18.30
CA ARG A 298 -40.95 -10.17 17.82
C ARG A 298 -41.34 -11.02 19.03
N ARG A 299 -42.62 -11.15 19.27
CA ARG A 299 -43.12 -12.19 20.23
C ARG A 299 -42.73 -13.55 19.63
N ARG A 300 -41.87 -14.28 20.40
CA ARG A 300 -41.51 -15.68 20.11
C ARG A 300 -42.71 -16.58 20.37
#